data_e35bc966014d5b6d7c6ca0c31e32d930
#
_entry.id   e35bc966014d5b6d7c6ca0c31e32d930
#
_cell.length_a   1.000
_cell.length_b   1.000
_cell.length_c   1.000
_cell.angle_alpha   90.00
_cell.angle_beta   90.00
_cell.angle_gamma   90.00
#
_symmetry.space_group_name_H-M   'P 1'
#
loop_
_entity.id
_entity.type
_entity.pdbx_description
1 polymer ?
#
loop_
_entity_poly.entity_id
_entity_poly.type
_entity_poly.pdbx_seq_one_letter_code
_entity_poly.pdbx_strand_id
1 'polypeptide(L)'
;MPDLISKKVQLFDGAMGTILTADPEVNSFLPEELNLLFPEKILAIHRAYVEAGAQYITTNSFSANPIKLNSSRFSLQEVLDAAIELARRAAGESSCKVMLNIGPTGKLLEPLGELGFEETYENYKTVVEYTKDKVDGYVLETFSDLYEIRAAILAVKENSTLPLMATMTFDTSGRTLTGSSPEIVALTLSALGVDVPGINCSTSPEHLIPLVKRMRAFTHLPLLVQPNKGFPILCQGSVSYAMSDEDFVYYAGKLIEAGASIVGGCCGTTPETIALMAKYKSLPLKEYAPVAGHYICSSTRLLKLQQGLVCGERLNPTSKKKLQQALLNSDFGYLQQEALSQQEAGAHFLDLNVGIPNAD
;
A
#
# COMPACT_ATOMS: atom_id res chain seq x y z
N MET A 1 -9.75 5.35 -17.73
CA MET A 1 -9.78 4.22 -16.78
C MET A 1 -10.84 3.15 -17.16
N PRO A 2 -11.00 2.74 -18.38
CA PRO A 2 -12.15 1.88 -18.71
C PRO A 2 -11.99 0.40 -18.33
N ASP A 3 -10.78 -0.14 -18.22
CA ASP A 3 -10.59 -1.60 -18.25
C ASP A 3 -10.06 -2.30 -16.98
N LEU A 4 -9.71 -1.55 -15.95
CA LEU A 4 -9.14 -2.16 -14.74
C LEU A 4 -10.18 -2.51 -13.68
N ILE A 5 -11.33 -1.83 -13.64
CA ILE A 5 -12.32 -1.99 -12.58
C ILE A 5 -13.67 -2.38 -13.16
N SER A 6 -14.04 -3.62 -12.91
CA SER A 6 -15.37 -4.16 -13.25
C SER A 6 -16.46 -3.61 -12.32
N LYS A 7 -17.71 -3.63 -12.77
CA LYS A 7 -18.89 -3.45 -11.90
C LYS A 7 -19.19 -4.68 -11.02
N LYS A 8 -18.32 -5.68 -11.06
CA LYS A 8 -18.44 -6.91 -10.30
C LYS A 8 -17.22 -7.09 -9.41
N VAL A 9 -17.38 -7.86 -8.36
CA VAL A 9 -16.26 -8.28 -7.49
C VAL A 9 -15.19 -8.95 -8.35
N GLN A 10 -13.93 -8.58 -8.08
CA GLN A 10 -12.76 -9.12 -8.77
C GLN A 10 -11.88 -9.88 -7.78
N LEU A 11 -11.15 -10.87 -8.30
CA LEU A 11 -10.21 -11.66 -7.50
C LEU A 11 -8.78 -11.23 -7.79
N PHE A 12 -8.07 -11.02 -6.72
CA PHE A 12 -6.62 -10.87 -6.70
C PHE A 12 -5.97 -12.21 -6.34
N ASP A 13 -4.66 -12.35 -6.55
CA ASP A 13 -3.92 -13.54 -6.13
C ASP A 13 -3.79 -13.65 -4.60
N GLY A 14 -2.95 -14.54 -4.15
CA GLY A 14 -2.64 -14.81 -2.75
C GLY A 14 -1.14 -14.77 -2.49
N ALA A 15 -0.72 -15.46 -1.43
CA ALA A 15 0.65 -15.42 -0.96
C ALA A 15 1.64 -16.03 -1.98
N MET A 16 2.74 -15.33 -2.22
CA MET A 16 3.96 -15.86 -2.82
C MET A 16 4.98 -16.24 -1.74
N GLY A 17 5.32 -15.29 -0.88
CA GLY A 17 6.38 -15.46 0.12
C GLY A 17 6.17 -16.62 1.09
N THR A 18 4.95 -16.82 1.62
CA THR A 18 4.70 -17.94 2.55
C THR A 18 4.72 -19.31 1.87
N ILE A 19 4.40 -19.41 0.58
CA ILE A 19 4.56 -20.64 -0.19
C ILE A 19 6.04 -20.96 -0.35
N LEU A 20 6.85 -19.97 -0.73
CA LEU A 20 8.29 -20.14 -0.91
C LEU A 20 9.02 -20.45 0.40
N THR A 21 8.67 -19.77 1.50
CA THR A 21 9.29 -20.03 2.81
C THR A 21 8.91 -21.38 3.41
N ALA A 22 7.79 -21.96 2.99
CA ALA A 22 7.40 -23.32 3.38
C ALA A 22 8.14 -24.43 2.59
N ASP A 23 8.78 -24.09 1.48
CA ASP A 23 9.55 -25.04 0.66
C ASP A 23 11.02 -25.10 1.16
N PRO A 24 11.46 -26.23 1.78
CA PRO A 24 12.80 -26.34 2.32
C PRO A 24 13.93 -26.25 1.29
N GLU A 25 13.65 -26.44 0.01
CA GLU A 25 14.63 -26.32 -1.07
C GLU A 25 15.01 -24.86 -1.34
N VAL A 26 14.10 -23.92 -1.10
CA VAL A 26 14.28 -22.51 -1.51
C VAL A 26 14.18 -21.50 -0.36
N ASN A 27 13.78 -21.90 0.84
CA ASN A 27 13.51 -21.01 1.98
C ASN A 27 14.73 -20.26 2.55
N SER A 28 15.95 -20.64 2.11
CA SER A 28 17.19 -19.97 2.52
C SER A 28 17.61 -18.81 1.59
N PHE A 29 16.90 -18.63 0.48
CA PHE A 29 17.19 -17.57 -0.51
C PHE A 29 16.28 -16.37 -0.31
N LEU A 30 16.68 -15.20 -0.83
CA LEU A 30 15.77 -14.08 -0.97
C LEU A 30 14.66 -14.44 -1.98
N PRO A 31 13.38 -14.20 -1.65
CA PRO A 31 12.28 -14.57 -2.55
C PRO A 31 12.44 -14.04 -3.98
N GLU A 32 12.95 -12.83 -4.12
CA GLU A 32 13.16 -12.16 -5.40
C GLU A 32 14.26 -12.82 -6.24
N GLU A 33 15.31 -13.38 -5.62
CA GLU A 33 16.37 -14.11 -6.32
C GLU A 33 15.86 -15.42 -6.92
N LEU A 34 14.77 -15.98 -6.38
CA LEU A 34 14.18 -17.23 -6.88
C LEU A 34 13.61 -17.09 -8.29
N ASN A 35 13.31 -15.87 -8.74
CA ASN A 35 12.96 -15.63 -10.15
C ASN A 35 14.05 -16.10 -11.12
N LEU A 36 15.30 -16.03 -10.69
CA LEU A 36 16.48 -16.40 -11.50
C LEU A 36 17.01 -17.79 -11.14
N LEU A 37 16.97 -18.15 -9.86
CA LEU A 37 17.53 -19.42 -9.37
C LEU A 37 16.58 -20.61 -9.57
N PHE A 38 15.26 -20.38 -9.40
CA PHE A 38 14.22 -21.42 -9.48
C PHE A 38 13.00 -20.93 -10.26
N PRO A 39 13.17 -20.46 -11.53
CA PRO A 39 12.12 -19.81 -12.30
C PRO A 39 10.87 -20.68 -12.49
N GLU A 40 11.03 -21.99 -12.61
CA GLU A 40 9.89 -22.89 -12.81
C GLU A 40 9.00 -23.02 -11.56
N LYS A 41 9.56 -22.88 -10.35
CA LYS A 41 8.77 -22.84 -9.12
C LYS A 41 7.91 -21.57 -9.06
N ILE A 42 8.50 -20.41 -9.36
CA ILE A 42 7.77 -19.13 -9.39
C ILE A 42 6.69 -19.16 -10.47
N LEU A 43 7.02 -19.64 -11.67
CA LEU A 43 6.07 -19.79 -12.78
C LEU A 43 4.90 -20.71 -12.40
N ALA A 44 5.17 -21.83 -11.73
CA ALA A 44 4.14 -22.77 -11.29
C ALA A 44 3.16 -22.11 -10.30
N ILE A 45 3.65 -21.31 -9.33
CA ILE A 45 2.80 -20.59 -8.37
C ILE A 45 1.93 -19.56 -9.09
N HIS A 46 2.49 -18.74 -9.97
CA HIS A 46 1.72 -17.78 -10.75
C HIS A 46 0.64 -18.45 -11.61
N ARG A 47 0.96 -19.56 -12.30
CA ARG A 47 -0.01 -20.33 -13.10
C ARG A 47 -1.14 -20.86 -12.24
N ALA A 48 -0.83 -21.41 -11.07
CA ALA A 48 -1.84 -21.89 -10.14
C ALA A 48 -2.82 -20.81 -9.71
N TYR A 49 -2.37 -19.56 -9.47
CA TYR A 49 -3.26 -18.44 -9.19
C TYR A 49 -4.10 -18.01 -10.40
N VAL A 50 -3.55 -18.00 -11.61
CA VAL A 50 -4.31 -17.73 -12.84
C VAL A 50 -5.39 -18.80 -13.05
N GLU A 51 -5.04 -20.08 -12.88
CA GLU A 51 -5.97 -21.22 -12.97
C GLU A 51 -7.04 -21.19 -11.88
N ALA A 52 -6.70 -20.72 -10.66
CA ALA A 52 -7.64 -20.47 -9.57
C ALA A 52 -8.63 -19.34 -9.89
N GLY A 53 -8.42 -18.60 -10.97
CA GLY A 53 -9.32 -17.56 -11.46
C GLY A 53 -9.00 -16.15 -10.99
N ALA A 54 -7.79 -15.90 -10.48
CA ALA A 54 -7.30 -14.54 -10.21
C ALA A 54 -7.35 -13.70 -11.49
N GLN A 55 -7.81 -12.48 -11.36
CA GLN A 55 -7.87 -11.48 -12.45
C GLN A 55 -6.68 -10.52 -12.41
N TYR A 56 -5.96 -10.53 -11.30
CA TYR A 56 -4.72 -9.84 -11.06
C TYR A 56 -3.74 -10.78 -10.40
N ILE A 57 -2.52 -10.81 -10.89
CA ILE A 57 -1.38 -11.47 -10.22
C ILE A 57 -0.28 -10.44 -10.01
N THR A 58 0.42 -10.55 -8.89
CA THR A 58 1.58 -9.72 -8.58
C THR A 58 2.86 -10.39 -9.03
N THR A 59 3.83 -9.61 -9.51
CA THR A 59 5.18 -10.10 -9.75
C THR A 59 5.86 -10.48 -8.43
N ASN A 60 6.77 -11.44 -8.43
CA ASN A 60 7.59 -11.76 -7.26
C ASN A 60 8.73 -10.74 -7.09
N SER A 61 8.39 -9.51 -6.71
CA SER A 61 9.29 -8.36 -6.65
C SER A 61 9.07 -7.43 -5.44
N PHE A 62 8.41 -7.93 -4.38
CA PHE A 62 8.05 -7.17 -3.18
C PHE A 62 9.21 -6.37 -2.57
N SER A 63 10.40 -6.97 -2.51
CA SER A 63 11.62 -6.33 -1.99
C SER A 63 12.56 -5.84 -3.09
N ALA A 64 12.15 -5.86 -4.35
CA ALA A 64 12.99 -5.46 -5.49
C ALA A 64 13.09 -3.94 -5.62
N ASN A 65 13.88 -3.32 -4.76
CA ASN A 65 14.22 -1.90 -4.81
C ASN A 65 15.70 -1.68 -4.45
N PRO A 66 16.33 -0.56 -4.86
CA PRO A 66 17.75 -0.31 -4.64
C PRO A 66 18.21 -0.44 -3.18
N ILE A 67 17.38 -0.03 -2.22
CA ILE A 67 17.73 -0.08 -0.79
C ILE A 67 17.79 -1.52 -0.27
N LYS A 68 16.86 -2.38 -0.65
CA LYS A 68 16.77 -3.77 -0.17
C LYS A 68 17.66 -4.74 -0.94
N LEU A 69 17.81 -4.55 -2.24
CA LEU A 69 18.62 -5.44 -3.08
C LEU A 69 20.12 -5.12 -3.08
N ASN A 70 20.59 -4.18 -2.27
CA ASN A 70 22.01 -3.82 -2.18
C ASN A 70 22.94 -4.99 -1.82
N SER A 71 22.42 -6.03 -1.19
CA SER A 71 23.14 -7.26 -0.83
C SER A 71 22.85 -8.46 -1.74
N SER A 72 21.98 -8.29 -2.74
CA SER A 72 21.69 -9.36 -3.70
C SER A 72 22.88 -9.62 -4.64
N ARG A 73 23.01 -10.86 -5.07
CA ARG A 73 23.97 -11.27 -6.11
C ARG A 73 23.57 -10.87 -7.52
N PHE A 74 22.33 -10.45 -7.72
CA PHE A 74 21.75 -10.01 -8.99
C PHE A 74 21.46 -8.52 -8.97
N SER A 75 21.54 -7.88 -10.11
CA SER A 75 21.13 -6.50 -10.28
C SER A 75 19.61 -6.34 -10.15
N LEU A 76 19.16 -5.14 -9.80
CA LEU A 76 17.74 -4.81 -9.76
C LEU A 76 17.03 -5.12 -11.08
N GLN A 77 17.67 -4.81 -12.20
CA GLN A 77 17.13 -5.03 -13.54
C GLN A 77 16.94 -6.52 -13.85
N GLU A 78 17.93 -7.35 -13.54
CA GLU A 78 17.83 -8.81 -13.75
C GLU A 78 16.67 -9.40 -12.94
N VAL A 79 16.53 -8.99 -11.67
CA VAL A 79 15.44 -9.44 -10.79
C VAL A 79 14.08 -9.00 -11.32
N LEU A 80 13.93 -7.72 -11.70
CA LEU A 80 12.67 -7.17 -12.21
C LEU A 80 12.27 -7.80 -13.55
N ASP A 81 13.22 -7.97 -14.48
CA ASP A 81 12.93 -8.59 -15.78
C ASP A 81 12.48 -10.03 -15.60
N ALA A 82 13.17 -10.81 -14.79
CA ALA A 82 12.79 -12.21 -14.53
C ALA A 82 11.40 -12.29 -13.83
N ALA A 83 11.15 -11.45 -12.84
CA ALA A 83 9.86 -11.40 -12.12
C ALA A 83 8.70 -11.09 -13.09
N ILE A 84 8.87 -10.09 -13.95
CA ILE A 84 7.85 -9.67 -14.92
C ILE A 84 7.64 -10.74 -15.99
N GLU A 85 8.74 -11.30 -16.53
CA GLU A 85 8.66 -12.35 -17.54
C GLU A 85 7.89 -13.58 -17.04
N LEU A 86 8.18 -14.05 -15.83
CA LEU A 86 7.50 -15.21 -15.25
C LEU A 86 6.01 -14.96 -15.03
N ALA A 87 5.63 -13.79 -14.49
CA ALA A 87 4.24 -13.42 -14.33
C ALA A 87 3.52 -13.28 -15.69
N ARG A 88 4.16 -12.67 -16.71
CA ARG A 88 3.62 -12.58 -18.06
C ARG A 88 3.42 -13.95 -18.71
N ARG A 89 4.41 -14.86 -18.56
CA ARG A 89 4.30 -16.26 -19.04
C ARG A 89 3.16 -17.02 -18.36
N ALA A 90 2.92 -16.77 -17.08
CA ALA A 90 1.81 -17.38 -16.36
C ALA A 90 0.46 -16.83 -16.80
N ALA A 91 0.34 -15.51 -16.98
CA ALA A 91 -0.87 -14.86 -17.50
C ALA A 91 -1.20 -15.32 -18.93
N GLY A 92 -0.19 -15.51 -19.77
CA GLY A 92 -0.35 -16.00 -21.15
C GLY A 92 -1.37 -15.17 -21.94
N GLU A 93 -2.29 -15.84 -22.62
CA GLU A 93 -3.37 -15.22 -23.39
C GLU A 93 -4.64 -14.93 -22.53
N SER A 94 -4.57 -15.18 -21.22
CA SER A 94 -5.70 -14.89 -20.33
C SER A 94 -5.90 -13.38 -20.18
N SER A 95 -7.07 -12.98 -19.68
CA SER A 95 -7.34 -11.57 -19.34
C SER A 95 -6.75 -11.15 -17.99
N CYS A 96 -5.93 -12.00 -17.35
CA CYS A 96 -5.30 -11.71 -16.08
C CYS A 96 -4.27 -10.59 -16.23
N LYS A 97 -4.34 -9.60 -15.34
CA LYS A 97 -3.45 -8.44 -15.33
C LYS A 97 -2.21 -8.73 -14.48
N VAL A 98 -1.05 -8.35 -15.00
CA VAL A 98 0.23 -8.46 -14.29
C VAL A 98 0.56 -7.13 -13.62
N MET A 99 0.50 -7.11 -12.30
CA MET A 99 0.76 -5.94 -11.48
C MET A 99 2.18 -6.02 -10.90
N LEU A 100 2.96 -4.95 -11.05
CA LEU A 100 4.26 -4.89 -10.39
C LEU A 100 4.05 -4.72 -8.88
N ASN A 101 4.60 -5.65 -8.12
CA ASN A 101 4.56 -5.62 -6.66
C ASN A 101 5.71 -4.79 -6.10
N ILE A 102 5.40 -3.78 -5.30
CA ILE A 102 6.36 -2.92 -4.62
C ILE A 102 6.02 -2.88 -3.13
N GLY A 103 6.93 -3.35 -2.30
CA GLY A 103 6.84 -3.26 -0.85
C GLY A 103 7.65 -2.10 -0.25
N PRO A 104 7.54 -1.88 1.07
CA PRO A 104 8.26 -0.83 1.77
C PRO A 104 9.78 -1.08 1.78
N THR A 105 10.56 -0.01 1.99
CA THR A 105 12.03 -0.09 2.12
C THR A 105 12.49 -0.88 3.34
N GLY A 106 11.62 -1.03 4.34
CA GLY A 106 11.95 -1.65 5.63
C GLY A 106 12.68 -0.70 6.59
N LYS A 107 12.79 0.57 6.22
CA LYS A 107 13.35 1.63 7.06
C LYS A 107 12.27 2.66 7.39
N LEU A 108 12.40 3.33 8.53
CA LEU A 108 11.54 4.47 8.87
C LEU A 108 12.12 5.75 8.27
N LEU A 109 11.21 6.62 7.81
CA LEU A 109 11.58 7.93 7.30
C LEU A 109 11.80 8.92 8.45
N GLU A 110 12.58 9.98 8.16
CA GLU A 110 12.70 11.12 9.07
C GLU A 110 11.34 11.74 9.42
N PRO A 111 11.13 12.18 10.64
CA PRO A 111 12.07 12.24 11.77
C PRO A 111 12.08 10.98 12.66
N LEU A 112 11.31 9.93 12.32
CA LEU A 112 11.22 8.69 13.11
C LEU A 112 12.40 7.74 12.83
N GLY A 113 13.00 7.83 11.67
CA GLY A 113 14.16 7.06 11.23
C GLY A 113 15.19 7.95 10.57
N GLU A 114 16.06 7.35 9.74
CA GLU A 114 17.20 8.04 9.11
C GLU A 114 17.01 8.24 7.60
N LEU A 115 15.95 7.67 7.00
CA LEU A 115 15.77 7.72 5.56
C LEU A 115 15.04 9.01 5.16
N GLY A 116 15.64 9.80 4.28
CA GLY A 116 15.05 11.03 3.76
C GLY A 116 13.89 10.76 2.80
N PHE A 117 12.93 11.70 2.71
CA PHE A 117 11.80 11.58 1.79
C PHE A 117 12.23 11.52 0.32
N GLU A 118 13.14 12.41 -0.09
CA GLU A 118 13.65 12.47 -1.47
C GLU A 118 14.42 11.19 -1.84
N GLU A 119 15.23 10.66 -0.93
CA GLU A 119 15.93 9.39 -1.13
C GLU A 119 14.93 8.23 -1.31
N THR A 120 13.86 8.23 -0.52
CA THR A 120 12.78 7.24 -0.63
C THR A 120 12.05 7.37 -1.97
N TYR A 121 11.75 8.59 -2.41
CA TYR A 121 11.14 8.87 -3.70
C TYR A 121 12.01 8.36 -4.85
N GLU A 122 13.30 8.70 -4.88
CA GLU A 122 14.24 8.26 -5.94
C GLU A 122 14.44 6.73 -5.94
N ASN A 123 14.39 6.08 -4.76
CA ASN A 123 14.41 4.62 -4.67
C ASN A 123 13.23 3.98 -5.42
N TYR A 124 12.00 4.47 -5.22
CA TYR A 124 10.83 3.96 -5.92
C TYR A 124 10.76 4.40 -7.39
N LYS A 125 11.14 5.63 -7.70
CA LYS A 125 11.20 6.15 -9.07
C LYS A 125 12.10 5.29 -9.96
N THR A 126 13.26 4.86 -9.46
CA THR A 126 14.16 3.95 -10.19
C THR A 126 13.45 2.68 -10.64
N VAL A 127 12.62 2.09 -9.77
CA VAL A 127 11.82 0.89 -10.09
C VAL A 127 10.75 1.21 -11.14
N VAL A 128 10.03 2.30 -10.95
CA VAL A 128 8.90 2.71 -11.82
C VAL A 128 9.39 3.05 -13.22
N GLU A 129 10.43 3.86 -13.36
CA GLU A 129 10.98 4.25 -14.66
C GLU A 129 11.44 3.04 -15.47
N TYR A 130 11.99 2.03 -14.79
CA TYR A 130 12.45 0.80 -15.45
C TYR A 130 11.32 -0.11 -15.91
N THR A 131 10.16 -0.07 -15.24
CA THR A 131 9.10 -1.08 -15.42
C THR A 131 7.83 -0.57 -16.08
N LYS A 132 7.67 0.75 -16.29
CA LYS A 132 6.43 1.40 -16.76
C LYS A 132 5.87 0.89 -18.09
N ASP A 133 6.72 0.35 -18.95
CA ASP A 133 6.31 -0.18 -20.27
C ASP A 133 6.20 -1.71 -20.28
N LYS A 134 6.35 -2.37 -19.11
CA LYS A 134 6.47 -3.83 -19.01
C LYS A 134 5.31 -4.50 -18.27
N VAL A 135 4.49 -3.74 -17.54
CA VAL A 135 3.43 -4.23 -16.64
C VAL A 135 2.08 -3.61 -16.95
N ASP A 136 1.00 -4.11 -16.36
CA ASP A 136 -0.35 -3.56 -16.55
C ASP A 136 -0.74 -2.52 -15.49
N GLY A 137 0.03 -2.42 -14.42
CA GLY A 137 -0.17 -1.50 -13.30
C GLY A 137 0.77 -1.78 -12.13
N TYR A 138 0.58 -1.05 -11.05
CA TYR A 138 1.38 -1.14 -9.85
C TYR A 138 0.53 -1.49 -8.65
N VAL A 139 1.10 -2.28 -7.74
CA VAL A 139 0.58 -2.52 -6.39
C VAL A 139 1.65 -2.12 -5.39
N LEU A 140 1.37 -1.09 -4.60
CA LEU A 140 2.13 -0.75 -3.40
C LEU A 140 1.47 -1.48 -2.24
N GLU A 141 2.13 -2.48 -1.65
CA GLU A 141 1.50 -3.29 -0.61
C GLU A 141 2.31 -3.40 0.67
N THR A 142 1.59 -3.65 1.77
CA THR A 142 2.18 -3.91 3.10
C THR A 142 2.91 -2.69 3.67
N PHE A 143 2.53 -1.49 3.25
CA PHE A 143 3.06 -0.28 3.85
C PHE A 143 2.45 -0.04 5.23
N SER A 144 3.28 0.37 6.18
CA SER A 144 2.89 0.66 7.57
C SER A 144 3.10 2.12 7.96
N ASP A 145 3.79 2.89 7.12
CA ASP A 145 4.01 4.33 7.27
C ASP A 145 3.36 5.11 6.13
N LEU A 146 2.47 6.04 6.50
CA LEU A 146 1.77 6.89 5.54
C LEU A 146 2.72 7.86 4.82
N TYR A 147 3.85 8.20 5.44
CA TYR A 147 4.82 9.11 4.85
C TYR A 147 5.66 8.39 3.78
N GLU A 148 6.05 7.14 4.04
CA GLU A 148 6.75 6.31 3.07
C GLU A 148 5.88 6.01 1.83
N ILE A 149 4.62 5.57 2.03
CA ILE A 149 3.75 5.26 0.89
C ILE A 149 3.45 6.49 0.03
N ARG A 150 3.45 7.71 0.60
CA ARG A 150 3.33 8.96 -0.18
C ARG A 150 4.48 9.12 -1.16
N ALA A 151 5.73 8.88 -0.73
CA ALA A 151 6.89 8.93 -1.61
C ALA A 151 6.76 7.91 -2.76
N ALA A 152 6.33 6.69 -2.45
CA ALA A 152 6.10 5.65 -3.45
C ALA A 152 4.96 6.01 -4.43
N ILE A 153 3.85 6.56 -3.94
CA ILE A 153 2.72 7.00 -4.79
C ILE A 153 3.16 8.11 -5.73
N LEU A 154 3.88 9.13 -5.22
CA LEU A 154 4.39 10.22 -6.05
C LEU A 154 5.34 9.70 -7.11
N ALA A 155 6.26 8.79 -6.77
CA ALA A 155 7.14 8.16 -7.73
C ALA A 155 6.38 7.47 -8.87
N VAL A 156 5.29 6.76 -8.57
CA VAL A 156 4.44 6.14 -9.61
C VAL A 156 3.68 7.20 -10.42
N LYS A 157 2.99 8.13 -9.75
CA LYS A 157 2.08 9.09 -10.44
C LYS A 157 2.81 10.12 -11.31
N GLU A 158 4.05 10.46 -10.97
CA GLU A 158 4.86 11.41 -11.72
C GLU A 158 5.62 10.76 -12.89
N ASN A 159 5.88 9.45 -12.83
CA ASN A 159 6.72 8.76 -13.82
C ASN A 159 5.97 7.70 -14.65
N SER A 160 4.67 7.46 -14.36
CA SER A 160 3.83 6.49 -15.07
C SER A 160 2.36 6.93 -15.14
N THR A 161 1.68 6.53 -16.19
CA THR A 161 0.23 6.71 -16.35
C THR A 161 -0.56 5.43 -16.05
N LEU A 162 0.14 4.36 -15.69
CA LEU A 162 -0.48 3.08 -15.39
C LEU A 162 -1.32 3.13 -14.11
N PRO A 163 -2.34 2.27 -14.00
CA PRO A 163 -3.15 2.15 -12.80
C PRO A 163 -2.34 1.83 -11.55
N LEU A 164 -2.72 2.43 -10.43
CA LEU A 164 -2.07 2.28 -9.13
C LEU A 164 -3.04 1.77 -8.08
N MET A 165 -2.75 0.60 -7.53
CA MET A 165 -3.33 0.08 -6.31
C MET A 165 -2.39 0.34 -5.14
N ALA A 166 -2.91 0.71 -3.97
CA ALA A 166 -2.07 0.96 -2.79
C ALA A 166 -2.76 0.50 -1.51
N THR A 167 -2.09 -0.35 -0.76
CA THR A 167 -2.63 -0.95 0.46
C THR A 167 -1.71 -0.70 1.67
N MET A 168 -2.34 -0.52 2.82
CA MET A 168 -1.63 -0.37 4.08
C MET A 168 -1.98 -1.48 5.07
N THR A 169 -1.08 -1.72 6.01
CA THR A 169 -1.28 -2.66 7.10
C THR A 169 -1.71 -1.94 8.37
N PHE A 170 -2.57 -2.60 9.14
CA PHE A 170 -3.08 -2.11 10.43
C PHE A 170 -2.83 -3.16 11.51
N ASP A 171 -2.57 -2.69 12.71
CA ASP A 171 -2.51 -3.54 13.90
C ASP A 171 -3.92 -3.89 14.42
N THR A 172 -3.99 -4.62 15.53
CA THR A 172 -5.25 -5.01 16.17
C THR A 172 -6.04 -3.82 16.75
N SER A 173 -5.42 -2.66 16.96
CA SER A 173 -6.07 -1.42 17.36
C SER A 173 -6.71 -0.68 16.18
N GLY A 174 -6.48 -1.14 14.96
CA GLY A 174 -6.93 -0.51 13.72
C GLY A 174 -6.14 0.74 13.37
N ARG A 175 -4.83 0.74 13.68
CA ARG A 175 -3.90 1.79 13.30
C ARG A 175 -2.71 1.22 12.55
N THR A 176 -2.14 2.04 11.66
CA THR A 176 -0.84 1.71 11.05
C THR A 176 0.28 1.86 12.09
N LEU A 177 1.48 1.39 11.80
CA LEU A 177 2.64 1.50 12.69
C LEU A 177 2.89 2.95 13.14
N THR A 178 2.70 3.92 12.26
CA THR A 178 2.88 5.36 12.55
C THR A 178 1.60 6.03 13.02
N GLY A 179 0.54 5.27 13.34
CA GLY A 179 -0.67 5.73 14.03
C GLY A 179 -1.82 6.21 13.13
N SER A 180 -1.75 6.04 11.82
CA SER A 180 -2.81 6.45 10.90
C SER A 180 -4.04 5.56 11.02
N SER A 181 -5.23 6.15 10.98
CA SER A 181 -6.51 5.44 10.99
C SER A 181 -6.98 5.09 9.56
N PRO A 182 -7.89 4.13 9.38
CA PRO A 182 -8.44 3.78 8.06
C PRO A 182 -9.06 4.97 7.31
N GLU A 183 -9.70 5.88 8.03
CA GLU A 183 -10.28 7.11 7.45
C GLU A 183 -9.19 8.02 6.86
N ILE A 184 -8.11 8.23 7.60
CA ILE A 184 -6.97 9.04 7.17
C ILE A 184 -6.31 8.40 5.94
N VAL A 185 -6.10 7.08 5.99
CA VAL A 185 -5.54 6.33 4.86
C VAL A 185 -6.42 6.47 3.62
N ALA A 186 -7.73 6.25 3.75
CA ALA A 186 -8.66 6.37 2.62
C ALA A 186 -8.63 7.76 1.99
N LEU A 187 -8.67 8.82 2.81
CA LEU A 187 -8.60 10.22 2.33
C LEU A 187 -7.27 10.52 1.66
N THR A 188 -6.16 10.15 2.29
CA THR A 188 -4.82 10.47 1.78
C THR A 188 -4.53 9.74 0.47
N LEU A 189 -4.79 8.43 0.40
CA LEU A 189 -4.56 7.65 -0.83
C LEU A 189 -5.45 8.16 -1.98
N SER A 190 -6.72 8.47 -1.68
CA SER A 190 -7.64 9.03 -2.69
C SER A 190 -7.19 10.41 -3.18
N ALA A 191 -6.72 11.28 -2.28
CA ALA A 191 -6.24 12.63 -2.63
C ALA A 191 -4.93 12.60 -3.45
N LEU A 192 -4.08 11.58 -3.24
CA LEU A 192 -2.86 11.36 -4.02
C LEU A 192 -3.13 10.68 -5.38
N GLY A 193 -4.39 10.42 -5.73
CA GLY A 193 -4.76 9.87 -7.03
C GLY A 193 -4.52 8.37 -7.17
N VAL A 194 -4.50 7.62 -6.07
CA VAL A 194 -4.54 6.14 -6.10
C VAL A 194 -5.86 5.70 -6.70
N ASP A 195 -5.82 4.73 -7.61
CA ASP A 195 -7.01 4.23 -8.30
C ASP A 195 -7.79 3.22 -7.43
N VAL A 196 -7.07 2.42 -6.65
CA VAL A 196 -7.63 1.41 -5.75
C VAL A 196 -6.89 1.44 -4.41
N PRO A 197 -7.35 2.21 -3.43
CA PRO A 197 -6.83 2.12 -2.07
C PRO A 197 -7.26 0.82 -1.39
N GLY A 198 -6.55 0.38 -0.32
CA GLY A 198 -6.95 -0.84 0.34
C GLY A 198 -6.20 -1.19 1.62
N ILE A 199 -6.41 -2.42 2.04
CA ILE A 199 -5.80 -3.04 3.23
C ILE A 199 -5.27 -4.41 2.85
N ASN A 200 -4.02 -4.70 3.21
CA ASN A 200 -3.50 -6.05 3.06
C ASN A 200 -2.74 -6.50 4.31
N CYS A 201 -2.40 -7.77 4.37
CA CYS A 201 -1.69 -8.38 5.49
C CYS A 201 -2.43 -8.12 6.82
N SER A 202 -1.85 -7.33 7.73
CA SER A 202 -2.49 -6.89 8.98
C SER A 202 -2.80 -8.06 9.92
N THR A 203 -4.06 -8.44 10.00
CA THR A 203 -4.58 -9.47 10.89
C THR A 203 -5.47 -10.46 10.11
N SER A 204 -6.19 -11.31 10.81
CA SER A 204 -7.19 -12.20 10.22
C SER A 204 -8.38 -11.44 9.61
N PRO A 205 -9.08 -12.02 8.61
CA PRO A 205 -10.09 -11.32 7.83
C PRO A 205 -11.25 -10.75 8.65
N GLU A 206 -11.66 -11.40 9.74
CA GLU A 206 -12.74 -10.91 10.60
C GLU A 206 -12.41 -9.57 11.26
N HIS A 207 -11.14 -9.34 11.61
CA HIS A 207 -10.69 -8.07 12.20
C HIS A 207 -10.60 -6.93 11.19
N LEU A 208 -10.51 -7.25 9.89
CA LEU A 208 -10.49 -6.24 8.84
C LEU A 208 -11.89 -5.71 8.48
N ILE A 209 -12.97 -6.42 8.79
CA ILE A 209 -14.34 -6.01 8.46
C ILE A 209 -14.66 -4.60 8.97
N PRO A 210 -14.44 -4.25 10.25
CA PRO A 210 -14.68 -2.90 10.73
C PRO A 210 -13.76 -1.85 10.08
N LEU A 211 -12.51 -2.21 9.74
CA LEU A 211 -11.57 -1.29 9.11
C LEU A 211 -11.98 -0.98 7.66
N VAL A 212 -12.43 -1.99 6.91
CA VAL A 212 -12.98 -1.81 5.56
C VAL A 212 -14.21 -0.90 5.57
N LYS A 213 -15.13 -1.07 6.54
CA LYS A 213 -16.29 -0.18 6.70
C LYS A 213 -15.87 1.27 6.96
N ARG A 214 -14.86 1.47 7.82
CA ARG A 214 -14.31 2.79 8.15
C ARG A 214 -13.65 3.43 6.93
N MET A 215 -12.82 2.69 6.16
CA MET A 215 -12.26 3.18 4.88
C MET A 215 -13.36 3.54 3.89
N ARG A 216 -14.34 2.63 3.71
CA ARG A 216 -15.44 2.81 2.75
C ARG A 216 -16.24 4.08 3.01
N ALA A 217 -16.38 4.49 4.26
CA ALA A 217 -17.07 5.73 4.63
C ALA A 217 -16.37 7.00 4.10
N PHE A 218 -15.09 6.92 3.70
CA PHE A 218 -14.31 8.09 3.30
C PHE A 218 -13.79 8.05 1.86
N THR A 219 -14.14 7.03 1.08
CA THR A 219 -13.80 6.96 -0.35
C THR A 219 -14.90 6.29 -1.17
N HIS A 220 -15.11 6.77 -2.39
CA HIS A 220 -15.96 6.13 -3.40
C HIS A 220 -15.18 5.17 -4.32
N LEU A 221 -13.85 5.21 -4.25
CA LEU A 221 -12.98 4.38 -5.07
C LEU A 221 -13.16 2.89 -4.72
N PRO A 222 -12.96 1.96 -5.65
CA PRO A 222 -12.93 0.53 -5.32
C PRO A 222 -11.87 0.25 -4.25
N LEU A 223 -12.15 -0.73 -3.38
CA LEU A 223 -11.22 -1.12 -2.31
C LEU A 223 -10.63 -2.50 -2.59
N LEU A 224 -9.29 -2.61 -2.49
CA LEU A 224 -8.56 -3.88 -2.48
C LEU A 224 -8.39 -4.37 -1.04
N VAL A 225 -8.75 -5.64 -0.76
CA VAL A 225 -8.60 -6.23 0.57
C VAL A 225 -7.98 -7.62 0.46
N GLN A 226 -6.79 -7.80 1.05
CA GLN A 226 -6.00 -9.04 1.01
C GLN A 226 -5.57 -9.43 2.43
N PRO A 227 -6.43 -10.09 3.22
CA PRO A 227 -6.11 -10.49 4.58
C PRO A 227 -5.13 -11.67 4.64
N ASN A 228 -4.51 -11.86 5.80
CA ASN A 228 -3.84 -13.11 6.15
C ASN A 228 -4.85 -14.21 6.46
N LYS A 229 -4.45 -15.47 6.30
CA LYS A 229 -5.26 -16.65 6.66
C LYS A 229 -5.24 -16.92 8.18
N GLY A 230 -5.57 -15.88 8.96
CA GLY A 230 -5.47 -15.88 10.41
C GLY A 230 -4.12 -15.35 10.92
N PHE A 231 -3.89 -15.53 12.22
CA PHE A 231 -2.61 -15.18 12.84
C PHE A 231 -1.55 -16.25 12.55
N PRO A 232 -0.28 -15.86 12.37
CA PRO A 232 0.80 -16.82 12.22
C PRO A 232 1.01 -17.58 13.54
N ILE A 233 1.16 -18.89 13.46
CA ILE A 233 1.48 -19.78 14.58
C ILE A 233 2.85 -20.37 14.31
N LEU A 234 3.78 -20.19 15.25
CA LEU A 234 5.10 -20.79 15.16
C LEU A 234 5.04 -22.23 15.71
N CYS A 235 5.18 -23.23 14.84
CA CYS A 235 5.22 -24.64 15.19
C CYS A 235 6.54 -25.24 14.73
N GLN A 236 7.36 -25.73 15.67
CA GLN A 236 8.62 -26.44 15.37
C GLN A 236 9.56 -25.70 14.38
N GLY A 237 9.62 -24.36 14.47
CA GLY A 237 10.46 -23.54 13.60
C GLY A 237 9.85 -23.18 12.24
N SER A 238 8.65 -23.64 11.94
CA SER A 238 7.87 -23.24 10.75
C SER A 238 6.68 -22.37 11.13
N VAL A 239 6.31 -21.45 10.23
CA VAL A 239 5.09 -20.62 10.39
C VAL A 239 3.94 -21.33 9.72
N SER A 240 2.84 -21.51 10.44
CA SER A 240 1.56 -22.04 9.93
C SER A 240 0.43 -21.05 10.21
N TYR A 241 -0.70 -21.25 9.53
CA TYR A 241 -1.90 -20.42 9.68
C TYR A 241 -3.08 -21.35 10.00
N ALA A 242 -3.78 -21.09 11.11
CA ALA A 242 -4.76 -22.03 11.66
C ALA A 242 -6.15 -21.93 11.02
N MET A 243 -6.45 -20.85 10.29
CA MET A 243 -7.78 -20.67 9.68
C MET A 243 -7.99 -21.65 8.52
N SER A 244 -9.16 -22.28 8.46
CA SER A 244 -9.53 -23.11 7.33
C SER A 244 -9.78 -22.28 6.05
N ASP A 245 -9.76 -22.91 4.88
CA ASP A 245 -10.10 -22.22 3.63
C ASP A 245 -11.57 -21.82 3.60
N GLU A 246 -12.46 -22.64 4.15
CA GLU A 246 -13.90 -22.38 4.25
C GLU A 246 -14.19 -21.15 5.11
N ASP A 247 -13.53 -21.02 6.27
CA ASP A 247 -13.66 -19.86 7.14
C ASP A 247 -13.11 -18.60 6.48
N PHE A 248 -11.92 -18.70 5.85
CA PHE A 248 -11.34 -17.59 5.10
C PHE A 248 -12.30 -17.09 4.02
N VAL A 249 -12.84 -18.01 3.22
CA VAL A 249 -13.79 -17.67 2.15
C VAL A 249 -15.08 -17.11 2.70
N TYR A 250 -15.59 -17.62 3.84
CA TYR A 250 -16.75 -17.02 4.51
C TYR A 250 -16.48 -15.56 4.89
N TYR A 251 -15.35 -15.27 5.52
CA TYR A 251 -14.99 -13.89 5.90
C TYR A 251 -14.66 -13.01 4.69
N ALA A 252 -14.12 -13.55 3.60
CA ALA A 252 -13.97 -12.81 2.35
C ALA A 252 -15.33 -12.30 1.82
N GLY A 253 -16.38 -13.11 1.93
CA GLY A 253 -17.76 -12.68 1.66
C GLY A 253 -18.19 -11.51 2.56
N LYS A 254 -17.84 -11.54 3.86
CA LYS A 254 -18.14 -10.45 4.79
C LYS A 254 -17.38 -9.17 4.50
N LEU A 255 -16.14 -9.28 4.00
CA LEU A 255 -15.36 -8.13 3.53
C LEU A 255 -15.99 -7.49 2.29
N ILE A 256 -16.50 -8.29 1.35
CA ILE A 256 -17.26 -7.80 0.19
C ILE A 256 -18.54 -7.07 0.65
N GLU A 257 -19.29 -7.65 1.60
CA GLU A 257 -20.47 -7.01 2.21
C GLU A 257 -20.11 -5.68 2.89
N ALA A 258 -18.90 -5.58 3.46
CA ALA A 258 -18.38 -4.37 4.12
C ALA A 258 -17.91 -3.29 3.13
N GLY A 259 -17.72 -3.64 1.83
CA GLY A 259 -17.37 -2.68 0.80
C GLY A 259 -16.09 -2.99 0.02
N ALA A 260 -15.47 -4.15 0.20
CA ALA A 260 -14.37 -4.58 -0.66
C ALA A 260 -14.86 -4.80 -2.09
N SER A 261 -14.10 -4.32 -3.07
CA SER A 261 -14.40 -4.45 -4.50
C SER A 261 -13.51 -5.49 -5.17
N ILE A 262 -12.29 -5.60 -4.70
CA ILE A 262 -11.30 -6.57 -5.12
C ILE A 262 -10.85 -7.32 -3.86
N VAL A 263 -10.86 -8.63 -3.90
CA VAL A 263 -10.47 -9.48 -2.77
C VAL A 263 -9.44 -10.50 -3.22
N GLY A 264 -8.46 -10.70 -2.39
CA GLY A 264 -7.41 -11.71 -2.57
C GLY A 264 -6.97 -12.24 -1.22
N GLY A 265 -5.75 -12.72 -1.16
CA GLY A 265 -5.14 -13.18 0.06
C GLY A 265 -3.74 -12.61 0.25
N CYS A 266 -3.26 -12.64 1.49
CA CYS A 266 -1.88 -12.39 1.83
C CYS A 266 -1.31 -13.62 2.53
N CYS A 267 -0.49 -13.48 3.56
CA CYS A 267 0.21 -14.59 4.19
C CYS A 267 -0.72 -15.78 4.56
N GLY A 268 -0.27 -16.98 4.25
CA GLY A 268 -0.97 -18.24 4.53
C GLY A 268 -2.04 -18.65 3.52
N THR A 269 -2.40 -17.80 2.56
CA THR A 269 -3.35 -18.17 1.49
C THR A 269 -2.65 -18.92 0.37
N THR A 270 -3.39 -19.75 -0.34
CA THR A 270 -2.90 -20.61 -1.42
C THR A 270 -3.79 -20.47 -2.66
N PRO A 271 -3.37 -21.01 -3.83
CA PRO A 271 -4.23 -21.06 -5.01
C PRO A 271 -5.58 -21.72 -4.75
N GLU A 272 -5.64 -22.74 -3.90
CA GLU A 272 -6.89 -23.43 -3.52
C GLU A 272 -7.82 -22.47 -2.76
N THR A 273 -7.28 -21.65 -1.85
CA THR A 273 -8.04 -20.61 -1.16
C THR A 273 -8.68 -19.64 -2.17
N ILE A 274 -7.91 -19.17 -3.17
CA ILE A 274 -8.41 -18.25 -4.20
C ILE A 274 -9.45 -18.92 -5.10
N ALA A 275 -9.24 -20.19 -5.47
CA ALA A 275 -10.21 -20.97 -6.27
C ALA A 275 -11.58 -21.07 -5.58
N LEU A 276 -11.61 -21.28 -4.28
CA LEU A 276 -12.84 -21.29 -3.49
C LEU A 276 -13.55 -19.93 -3.44
N MET A 277 -12.81 -18.83 -3.59
CA MET A 277 -13.37 -17.47 -3.67
C MET A 277 -14.00 -17.18 -5.05
N ALA A 278 -13.78 -18.00 -6.08
CA ALA A 278 -14.30 -17.76 -7.44
C ALA A 278 -15.82 -17.60 -7.49
N LYS A 279 -16.55 -18.16 -6.52
CA LYS A 279 -18.02 -17.97 -6.36
C LYS A 279 -18.43 -16.50 -6.21
N TYR A 280 -17.53 -15.61 -5.80
CA TYR A 280 -17.82 -14.18 -5.59
C TYR A 280 -17.63 -13.32 -6.85
N LYS A 281 -16.91 -13.79 -7.89
CA LYS A 281 -16.61 -13.02 -9.13
C LYS A 281 -17.84 -12.47 -9.86
N SER A 282 -18.99 -13.10 -9.72
CA SER A 282 -20.24 -12.70 -10.39
C SER A 282 -21.04 -11.66 -9.60
N LEU A 283 -20.70 -11.41 -8.33
CA LEU A 283 -21.45 -10.51 -7.47
C LEU A 283 -21.31 -9.07 -7.96
N PRO A 284 -22.42 -8.32 -8.08
CA PRO A 284 -22.36 -6.91 -8.42
C PRO A 284 -21.74 -6.12 -7.27
N LEU A 285 -20.94 -5.10 -7.60
CA LEU A 285 -20.46 -4.15 -6.60
C LEU A 285 -21.63 -3.29 -6.10
N LYS A 286 -21.61 -3.03 -4.79
CA LYS A 286 -22.52 -2.05 -4.18
C LYS A 286 -21.98 -0.65 -4.41
N GLU A 287 -22.87 0.28 -4.68
CA GLU A 287 -22.52 1.70 -4.68
C GLU A 287 -22.47 2.22 -3.23
N TYR A 288 -21.45 3.01 -2.94
CA TYR A 288 -21.25 3.61 -1.64
C TYR A 288 -21.07 5.12 -1.79
N ALA A 289 -21.81 5.89 -1.00
CA ALA A 289 -21.61 7.33 -0.88
C ALA A 289 -20.72 7.60 0.34
N PRO A 290 -19.58 8.27 0.17
CA PRO A 290 -18.76 8.69 1.30
C PRO A 290 -19.50 9.64 2.21
N VAL A 291 -19.06 9.72 3.47
CA VAL A 291 -19.57 10.67 4.45
C VAL A 291 -19.36 12.09 3.91
N ALA A 292 -20.46 12.83 3.82
CA ALA A 292 -20.43 14.20 3.29
C ALA A 292 -19.63 15.14 4.21
N GLY A 293 -18.78 15.96 3.59
CA GLY A 293 -17.99 16.96 4.30
C GLY A 293 -16.62 17.21 3.64
N HIS A 294 -16.00 18.29 4.11
CA HIS A 294 -14.61 18.59 3.77
C HIS A 294 -13.74 18.22 4.97
N TYR A 295 -12.63 17.57 4.70
CA TYR A 295 -11.73 17.06 5.72
C TYR A 295 -10.31 17.47 5.44
N ILE A 296 -9.55 17.74 6.50
CA ILE A 296 -8.09 17.79 6.48
C ILE A 296 -7.57 16.77 7.47
N CYS A 297 -6.38 16.25 7.22
CA CYS A 297 -5.76 15.30 8.12
C CYS A 297 -4.24 15.49 8.19
N SER A 298 -3.70 15.22 9.37
CA SER A 298 -2.30 14.84 9.55
C SER A 298 -2.17 13.31 9.42
N SER A 299 -0.98 12.77 9.65
CA SER A 299 -0.78 11.32 9.69
C SER A 299 -1.62 10.62 10.77
N THR A 300 -2.03 11.31 11.85
CA THR A 300 -2.70 10.70 13.02
C THR A 300 -4.02 11.34 13.39
N ARG A 301 -4.33 12.54 12.90
CA ARG A 301 -5.55 13.30 13.24
C ARG A 301 -6.38 13.61 12.01
N LEU A 302 -7.68 13.41 12.13
CA LEU A 302 -8.68 13.79 11.14
C LEU A 302 -9.52 14.94 11.68
N LEU A 303 -9.69 16.00 10.90
CA LEU A 303 -10.50 17.15 11.24
C LEU A 303 -11.55 17.41 10.14
N LYS A 304 -12.81 17.42 10.53
CA LYS A 304 -13.89 17.87 9.63
C LYS A 304 -13.95 19.39 9.63
N LEU A 305 -13.88 19.99 8.45
CA LEU A 305 -14.00 21.44 8.29
C LEU A 305 -15.46 21.88 8.54
N GLN A 306 -15.66 22.74 9.52
CA GLN A 306 -16.95 23.29 9.92
C GLN A 306 -16.78 24.69 10.50
N GLN A 307 -17.89 25.41 10.72
CA GLN A 307 -17.85 26.73 11.35
C GLN A 307 -17.24 26.67 12.77
N GLY A 308 -16.55 27.73 13.17
CA GLY A 308 -15.91 27.85 14.46
C GLY A 308 -14.52 27.24 14.60
N LEU A 309 -13.95 26.71 13.51
CA LEU A 309 -12.55 26.29 13.52
C LEU A 309 -11.61 27.50 13.42
N VAL A 310 -10.51 27.42 14.15
CA VAL A 310 -9.45 28.43 14.15
C VAL A 310 -8.25 27.91 13.38
N CYS A 311 -7.82 28.65 12.36
CA CYS A 311 -6.57 28.43 11.64
C CYS A 311 -5.48 29.29 12.26
N GLY A 312 -4.34 28.68 12.60
CA GLY A 312 -3.13 29.40 13.00
C GLY A 312 -2.34 29.79 11.76
N GLU A 313 -2.18 31.10 11.49
CA GLU A 313 -1.53 31.59 10.27
C GLU A 313 -0.17 32.29 10.52
N ARG A 314 0.41 32.11 11.71
CA ARG A 314 1.64 32.84 12.07
C ARG A 314 2.91 32.26 11.38
N LEU A 315 2.84 31.07 10.83
CA LEU A 315 3.92 30.45 10.03
C LEU A 315 3.90 30.94 8.58
N ASN A 316 3.73 32.26 8.40
CA ASN A 316 3.79 32.95 7.12
C ASN A 316 4.86 34.08 7.21
N PRO A 317 5.93 34.05 6.40
CA PRO A 317 7.07 34.99 6.52
C PRO A 317 6.75 36.40 6.06
N THR A 318 5.61 36.66 5.44
CA THR A 318 5.21 37.99 4.98
C THR A 318 5.27 38.98 6.12
N SER A 319 6.13 39.98 6.02
CA SER A 319 6.38 41.04 7.01
C SER A 319 6.92 40.56 8.37
N LYS A 320 7.34 39.30 8.51
CA LYS A 320 7.85 38.72 9.78
C LYS A 320 9.36 38.44 9.68
N LYS A 321 10.19 39.48 9.94
CA LYS A 321 11.67 39.37 9.80
C LYS A 321 12.30 38.21 10.57
N LYS A 322 11.80 37.90 11.80
CA LYS A 322 12.33 36.76 12.60
C LYS A 322 12.06 35.42 11.92
N LEU A 323 10.87 35.23 11.39
CA LEU A 323 10.51 33.99 10.70
C LEU A 323 11.30 33.89 9.38
N GLN A 324 11.45 34.98 8.63
CA GLN A 324 12.30 35.02 7.42
C GLN A 324 13.73 34.58 7.75
N GLN A 325 14.31 35.12 8.82
CA GLN A 325 15.67 34.77 9.23
C GLN A 325 15.78 33.32 9.71
N ALA A 326 14.77 32.81 10.43
CA ALA A 326 14.73 31.41 10.84
C ALA A 326 14.67 30.44 9.64
N LEU A 327 13.85 30.75 8.64
CA LEU A 327 13.77 29.98 7.39
C LEU A 327 15.08 29.98 6.62
N LEU A 328 15.73 31.17 6.45
CA LEU A 328 17.02 31.30 5.77
C LEU A 328 18.14 30.52 6.48
N ASN A 329 18.07 30.40 7.79
CA ASN A 329 19.05 29.69 8.61
C ASN A 329 18.66 28.22 8.89
N SER A 330 17.58 27.73 8.33
CA SER A 330 17.01 26.39 8.63
C SER A 330 16.80 26.18 10.13
N ASP A 331 16.39 27.23 10.87
CA ASP A 331 16.06 27.15 12.29
C ASP A 331 14.66 26.57 12.50
N PHE A 332 14.58 25.24 12.39
CA PHE A 332 13.34 24.50 12.61
C PHE A 332 12.82 24.58 14.06
N GLY A 333 13.71 24.83 15.05
CA GLY A 333 13.32 25.03 16.44
C GLY A 333 12.41 26.23 16.62
N TYR A 334 12.70 27.36 15.96
CA TYR A 334 11.84 28.53 15.97
C TYR A 334 10.47 28.25 15.33
N LEU A 335 10.45 27.54 14.17
CA LEU A 335 9.20 27.19 13.51
C LEU A 335 8.32 26.29 14.39
N GLN A 336 8.94 25.30 15.04
CA GLN A 336 8.24 24.40 15.97
C GLN A 336 7.63 25.18 17.17
N GLN A 337 8.38 26.10 17.76
CA GLN A 337 7.87 26.92 18.87
C GLN A 337 6.67 27.80 18.46
N GLU A 338 6.74 28.42 17.27
CA GLU A 338 5.60 29.19 16.73
C GLU A 338 4.38 28.30 16.45
N ALA A 339 4.60 27.09 15.94
CA ALA A 339 3.54 26.10 15.73
C ALA A 339 2.85 25.70 17.05
N LEU A 340 3.63 25.33 18.06
CA LEU A 340 3.15 24.95 19.38
C LEU A 340 2.39 26.07 20.07
N SER A 341 2.94 27.31 20.02
CA SER A 341 2.28 28.49 20.58
C SER A 341 0.89 28.73 19.99
N GLN A 342 0.71 28.52 18.69
CA GLN A 342 -0.59 28.64 18.04
C GLN A 342 -1.55 27.50 18.44
N GLN A 343 -1.04 26.29 18.57
CA GLN A 343 -1.80 25.13 19.03
C GLN A 343 -2.28 25.38 20.49
N GLU A 344 -1.42 25.85 21.39
CA GLU A 344 -1.75 26.18 22.78
C GLU A 344 -2.77 27.33 22.86
N ALA A 345 -2.73 28.28 21.92
CA ALA A 345 -3.71 29.33 21.78
C ALA A 345 -5.07 28.88 21.19
N GLY A 346 -5.23 27.58 20.89
CA GLY A 346 -6.47 26.99 20.44
C GLY A 346 -6.62 26.86 18.91
N ALA A 347 -5.54 26.95 18.14
CA ALA A 347 -5.59 26.65 16.72
C ALA A 347 -5.90 25.16 16.49
N HIS A 348 -6.88 24.87 15.64
CA HIS A 348 -7.29 23.52 15.26
C HIS A 348 -6.37 22.94 14.17
N PHE A 349 -5.87 23.80 13.28
CA PHE A 349 -4.90 23.48 12.24
C PHE A 349 -4.04 24.73 11.96
N LEU A 350 -2.93 24.52 11.26
CA LEU A 350 -1.98 25.57 10.94
C LEU A 350 -1.86 25.77 9.43
N ASP A 351 -1.78 27.01 9.00
CA ASP A 351 -1.33 27.38 7.67
C ASP A 351 0.20 27.55 7.69
N LEU A 352 0.88 26.87 6.78
CA LEU A 352 2.33 26.93 6.65
C LEU A 352 2.71 27.49 5.28
N ASN A 353 3.35 28.65 5.30
CA ASN A 353 3.97 29.25 4.14
C ASN A 353 5.47 29.48 4.44
N VAL A 354 6.33 28.93 3.61
CA VAL A 354 7.80 29.06 3.71
C VAL A 354 8.41 29.87 2.57
N GLY A 355 7.59 30.38 1.66
CA GLY A 355 8.02 31.16 0.52
C GLY A 355 8.65 32.52 0.93
N ILE A 356 9.95 32.68 0.66
CA ILE A 356 10.68 33.93 0.86
C ILE A 356 11.13 34.43 -0.53
N PRO A 357 10.86 35.70 -0.89
CA PRO A 357 11.37 36.23 -2.14
C PRO A 357 12.89 36.10 -2.21
N ASN A 358 13.43 35.61 -3.33
CA ASN A 358 14.84 35.40 -3.62
C ASN A 358 15.56 34.37 -2.71
N ALA A 359 14.84 33.43 -2.12
CA ALA A 359 15.42 32.26 -1.51
C ALA A 359 15.09 31.03 -2.40
N ASP A 360 16.13 30.25 -2.73
CA ASP A 360 16.00 28.97 -3.43
C ASP A 360 15.54 27.86 -2.48
#